data_caea3a2345ac7f21ee20b79acbe0d382
#
_entry.id   caea3a2345ac7f21ee20b79acbe0d382
#
_cell.length_a   1.000
_cell.length_b   1.000
_cell.length_c   1.000
_cell.angle_alpha   90.00
_cell.angle_beta   90.00
_cell.angle_gamma   90.00
#
_symmetry.space_group_name_H-M   'P 1'
#
loop_
_entity.id
_entity.type
_entity.pdbx_description
1 polymer ?
#
loop_
_entity_poly.entity_id
_entity_poly.type
_entity_poly.pdbx_seq_one_letter_code
_entity_poly.pdbx_strand_id
1 'polypeptide(L)'
;MSEDQIYDRLAVVGAGMIGASVARAARLAGAAGEIALADPDPEVRERLSALKIGDAVFEEGAEAVRGADLIILAAPPLSIEAALDAALPGLEAGATVSDVSSVKSAIAEVFSRLLPEGVFGIPGHPIAGSEQSGPDASDGHLFEGRWTILTPQPRGDEAYSAAVERLTRFWRALGAQVEVMDERHHDLVLAVTSHLPHLIAYNIVGTAADLEQVTRGEVIKYSAGGFRDFTRIAASNPVMWRDVFLANREAVLEILGRFTEDLQALSRAIRWGEGDKLFELFTRTRGIRRSVIDAGQETPLPNFGRDRVPPSD
;
A
#
# COMPACT_ATOMS: atom_id res chain seq x y z
N MET A 1 -25.69 18.32 7.07
CA MET A 1 -24.67 17.61 6.27
C MET A 1 -24.00 18.67 5.42
N SER A 2 -22.66 18.78 5.46
CA SER A 2 -21.91 19.61 4.50
C SER A 2 -22.07 18.99 3.10
N GLU A 3 -22.04 19.80 2.04
CA GLU A 3 -22.16 19.30 0.65
C GLU A 3 -21.02 18.31 0.29
N ASP A 4 -19.94 18.27 1.10
CA ASP A 4 -18.75 17.45 0.89
C ASP A 4 -18.77 16.11 1.64
N GLN A 5 -19.71 15.90 2.57
CA GLN A 5 -19.79 14.68 3.37
C GLN A 5 -20.29 13.50 2.52
N ILE A 6 -19.43 12.47 2.38
CA ILE A 6 -19.71 11.29 1.56
C ILE A 6 -20.22 10.13 2.43
N TYR A 7 -19.65 9.94 3.62
CA TYR A 7 -20.03 8.93 4.58
C TYR A 7 -20.42 9.56 5.92
N ASP A 8 -21.44 9.01 6.58
CA ASP A 8 -21.88 9.53 7.88
C ASP A 8 -20.90 9.13 8.98
N ARG A 9 -20.40 7.89 8.94
CA ARG A 9 -19.46 7.35 9.92
C ARG A 9 -18.41 6.46 9.23
N LEU A 10 -17.15 6.84 9.36
CA LEU A 10 -15.97 6.06 8.96
C LEU A 10 -15.44 5.29 10.18
N ALA A 11 -15.26 3.98 10.03
CA ALA A 11 -14.47 3.17 10.96
C ALA A 11 -13.17 2.72 10.30
N VAL A 12 -12.04 2.87 10.99
CA VAL A 12 -10.74 2.35 10.56
C VAL A 12 -10.28 1.31 11.56
N VAL A 13 -10.07 0.07 11.09
CA VAL A 13 -9.57 -1.05 11.90
C VAL A 13 -8.12 -1.31 11.52
N GLY A 14 -7.21 -1.10 12.49
CA GLY A 14 -5.77 -1.01 12.27
C GLY A 14 -5.35 0.44 12.01
N ALA A 15 -4.97 1.15 13.05
CA ALA A 15 -4.70 2.59 12.97
C ALA A 15 -3.20 2.93 13.02
N GLY A 16 -2.39 2.13 12.30
CA GLY A 16 -1.00 2.44 12.01
C GLY A 16 -0.86 3.66 11.08
N MET A 17 0.28 3.81 10.41
CA MET A 17 0.55 4.96 9.54
C MET A 17 -0.54 5.17 8.47
N ILE A 18 -0.91 4.14 7.71
CA ILE A 18 -1.89 4.28 6.62
C ILE A 18 -3.30 4.51 7.17
N GLY A 19 -3.76 3.71 8.16
CA GLY A 19 -5.08 3.86 8.74
C GLY A 19 -5.29 5.24 9.38
N ALA A 20 -4.31 5.71 10.14
CA ALA A 20 -4.32 7.05 10.72
C ALA A 20 -4.26 8.16 9.66
N SER A 21 -3.57 7.93 8.53
CA SER A 21 -3.56 8.86 7.39
C SER A 21 -4.93 8.94 6.70
N VAL A 22 -5.62 7.80 6.53
CA VAL A 22 -7.01 7.79 6.02
C VAL A 22 -7.92 8.63 6.91
N ALA A 23 -7.86 8.43 8.23
CA ALA A 23 -8.64 9.19 9.19
C ALA A 23 -8.36 10.70 9.13
N ARG A 24 -7.08 11.09 9.09
CA ARG A 24 -6.68 12.50 8.96
C ARG A 24 -7.14 13.11 7.64
N ALA A 25 -6.92 12.42 6.52
CA ALA A 25 -7.33 12.88 5.21
C ALA A 25 -8.85 13.03 5.10
N ALA A 26 -9.62 12.05 5.62
CA ALA A 26 -11.08 12.11 5.66
C ALA A 26 -11.57 13.31 6.48
N ARG A 27 -10.92 13.61 7.61
CA ARG A 27 -11.21 14.78 8.44
C ARG A 27 -10.93 16.09 7.68
N LEU A 28 -9.76 16.20 7.06
CA LEU A 28 -9.37 17.40 6.31
C LEU A 28 -10.32 17.68 5.12
N ALA A 29 -10.71 16.63 4.43
CA ALA A 29 -11.63 16.72 3.29
C ALA A 29 -13.10 16.89 3.67
N GLY A 30 -13.46 16.74 4.96
CA GLY A 30 -14.86 16.68 5.38
C GLY A 30 -15.64 15.48 4.81
N ALA A 31 -14.93 14.44 4.35
CA ALA A 31 -15.49 13.31 3.62
C ALA A 31 -16.28 12.34 4.52
N ALA A 32 -16.08 12.40 5.84
CA ALA A 32 -16.81 11.63 6.84
C ALA A 32 -17.26 12.53 8.00
N GLY A 33 -18.46 12.27 8.51
CA GLY A 33 -19.05 13.03 9.63
C GLY A 33 -18.40 12.66 10.96
N GLU A 34 -18.33 11.36 11.27
CA GLU A 34 -17.70 10.80 12.46
C GLU A 34 -16.61 9.83 12.07
N ILE A 35 -15.51 9.78 12.82
CA ILE A 35 -14.35 8.89 12.57
C ILE A 35 -14.06 8.08 13.83
N ALA A 36 -14.31 6.77 13.76
CA ALA A 36 -13.97 5.80 14.79
C ALA A 36 -12.71 5.00 14.39
N LEU A 37 -11.82 4.78 15.35
CA LEU A 37 -10.59 4.03 15.13
C LEU A 37 -10.56 2.81 16.05
N ALA A 38 -10.05 1.68 15.57
CA ALA A 38 -9.76 0.53 16.42
C ALA A 38 -8.34 0.03 16.16
N ASP A 39 -7.64 -0.29 17.24
CA ASP A 39 -6.34 -0.95 17.17
C ASP A 39 -6.16 -1.85 18.42
N PRO A 40 -5.70 -3.11 18.29
CA PRO A 40 -5.48 -3.99 19.43
C PRO A 40 -4.31 -3.54 20.32
N ASP A 41 -3.36 -2.77 19.78
CA ASP A 41 -2.19 -2.30 20.50
C ASP A 41 -2.53 -1.08 21.38
N PRO A 42 -2.40 -1.20 22.72
CA PRO A 42 -2.68 -0.10 23.63
C PRO A 42 -1.78 1.13 23.42
N GLU A 43 -0.54 0.94 22.99
CA GLU A 43 0.39 2.06 22.73
C GLU A 43 -0.09 2.86 21.52
N VAL A 44 -0.57 2.16 20.47
CA VAL A 44 -1.17 2.80 19.29
C VAL A 44 -2.43 3.58 19.70
N ARG A 45 -3.33 2.99 20.52
CA ARG A 45 -4.56 3.67 20.97
C ARG A 45 -4.26 4.92 21.81
N GLU A 46 -3.29 4.84 22.73
CA GLU A 46 -2.85 6.01 23.49
C GLU A 46 -2.33 7.11 22.58
N ARG A 47 -1.52 6.74 21.59
CA ARG A 47 -0.96 7.70 20.65
C ARG A 47 -2.00 8.34 19.75
N LEU A 48 -2.97 7.58 19.24
CA LEU A 48 -4.11 8.10 18.46
C LEU A 48 -4.91 9.13 19.25
N SER A 49 -5.17 8.84 20.53
CA SER A 49 -5.90 9.73 21.44
C SER A 49 -5.11 11.01 21.71
N ALA A 50 -3.80 10.92 21.96
CA ALA A 50 -2.92 12.06 22.16
C ALA A 50 -2.83 12.96 20.91
N LEU A 51 -2.82 12.38 19.71
CA LEU A 51 -2.79 13.08 18.43
C LEU A 51 -4.17 13.58 17.97
N LYS A 52 -5.25 13.19 18.64
CA LYS A 52 -6.65 13.56 18.32
C LYS A 52 -7.05 13.20 16.87
N ILE A 53 -6.66 12.00 16.41
CA ILE A 53 -6.87 11.60 15.02
C ILE A 53 -8.34 11.21 14.77
N GLY A 54 -8.99 10.46 15.65
CA GLY A 54 -10.40 10.08 15.56
C GLY A 54 -11.29 10.83 16.55
N ASP A 55 -12.60 10.65 16.43
CA ASP A 55 -13.58 11.10 17.44
C ASP A 55 -13.67 10.11 18.59
N ALA A 56 -13.46 8.81 18.29
CA ALA A 56 -13.42 7.73 19.28
C ALA A 56 -12.33 6.70 18.90
N VAL A 57 -11.73 6.09 19.93
CA VAL A 57 -10.69 5.06 19.78
C VAL A 57 -11.11 3.86 20.63
N PHE A 58 -11.12 2.68 20.02
CA PHE A 58 -11.57 1.42 20.59
C PHE A 58 -10.46 0.38 20.57
N GLU A 59 -10.57 -0.60 21.44
CA GLU A 59 -9.75 -1.82 21.39
C GLU A 59 -10.34 -2.81 20.38
N GLU A 60 -11.66 -3.00 20.45
CA GLU A 60 -12.39 -3.99 19.68
C GLU A 60 -12.91 -3.42 18.36
N GLY A 61 -12.64 -4.13 17.25
CA GLY A 61 -13.10 -3.75 15.92
C GLY A 61 -14.64 -3.63 15.85
N ALA A 62 -15.37 -4.56 16.48
CA ALA A 62 -16.83 -4.56 16.50
C ALA A 62 -17.43 -3.30 17.13
N GLU A 63 -16.77 -2.69 18.10
CA GLU A 63 -17.24 -1.45 18.73
C GLU A 63 -17.04 -0.25 17.78
N ALA A 64 -15.91 -0.19 17.11
CA ALA A 64 -15.58 0.88 16.19
C ALA A 64 -16.52 0.89 14.96
N VAL A 65 -16.84 -0.29 14.40
CA VAL A 65 -17.60 -0.40 13.15
C VAL A 65 -19.12 -0.26 13.35
N ARG A 66 -19.62 -0.30 14.60
CA ARG A 66 -21.06 -0.19 14.86
C ARG A 66 -21.60 1.14 14.35
N GLY A 67 -22.62 1.05 13.49
CA GLY A 67 -23.24 2.22 12.84
C GLY A 67 -22.37 2.89 11.77
N ALA A 68 -21.22 2.30 11.41
CA ALA A 68 -20.39 2.84 10.34
C ALA A 68 -20.91 2.40 8.96
N ASP A 69 -20.95 3.33 8.03
CA ASP A 69 -21.33 3.10 6.64
C ASP A 69 -20.12 2.96 5.70
N LEU A 70 -18.89 3.30 6.20
CA LEU A 70 -17.62 2.92 5.60
C LEU A 70 -16.67 2.32 6.64
N ILE A 71 -16.16 1.14 6.34
CA ILE A 71 -15.15 0.45 7.15
C ILE A 71 -13.89 0.27 6.31
N ILE A 72 -12.76 0.76 6.81
CA ILE A 72 -11.43 0.58 6.19
C ILE A 72 -10.57 -0.34 7.08
N LEU A 73 -10.22 -1.50 6.56
CA LEU A 73 -9.28 -2.43 7.21
C LEU A 73 -7.85 -2.05 6.81
N ALA A 74 -7.06 -1.62 7.78
CA ALA A 74 -5.69 -1.13 7.56
C ALA A 74 -4.64 -1.95 8.35
N ALA A 75 -4.90 -3.24 8.49
CA ALA A 75 -4.00 -4.21 9.06
C ALA A 75 -3.03 -4.79 8.00
N PRO A 76 -1.92 -5.43 8.39
CA PRO A 76 -1.07 -6.19 7.48
C PRO A 76 -1.86 -7.24 6.69
N PRO A 77 -1.44 -7.60 5.44
CA PRO A 77 -2.25 -8.45 4.56
C PRO A 77 -2.74 -9.76 5.16
N LEU A 78 -1.88 -10.49 5.88
CA LEU A 78 -2.27 -11.75 6.52
C LEU A 78 -3.09 -11.57 7.81
N SER A 79 -3.21 -10.35 8.31
CA SER A 79 -4.02 -10.01 9.48
C SER A 79 -5.40 -9.46 9.12
N ILE A 80 -5.69 -9.21 7.83
CA ILE A 80 -6.97 -8.67 7.38
C ILE A 80 -8.14 -9.61 7.74
N GLU A 81 -7.95 -10.92 7.59
CA GLU A 81 -8.98 -11.89 7.96
C GLU A 81 -9.36 -11.78 9.43
N ALA A 82 -8.37 -11.78 10.33
CA ALA A 82 -8.62 -11.65 11.77
C ALA A 82 -9.22 -10.27 12.14
N ALA A 83 -8.78 -9.20 11.46
CA ALA A 83 -9.34 -7.86 11.65
C ALA A 83 -10.81 -7.78 11.21
N LEU A 84 -11.16 -8.44 10.10
CA LEU A 84 -12.52 -8.55 9.63
C LEU A 84 -13.38 -9.40 10.59
N ASP A 85 -12.89 -10.58 11.00
CA ASP A 85 -13.59 -11.44 11.97
C ASP A 85 -13.92 -10.69 13.27
N ALA A 86 -12.98 -9.90 13.78
CA ALA A 86 -13.19 -9.06 14.97
C ALA A 86 -14.20 -7.93 14.72
N ALA A 87 -14.39 -7.48 13.48
CA ALA A 87 -15.34 -6.43 13.11
C ALA A 87 -16.74 -6.95 12.79
N LEU A 88 -16.87 -8.21 12.32
CA LEU A 88 -18.14 -8.79 11.86
C LEU A 88 -19.35 -8.55 12.80
N PRO A 89 -19.22 -8.71 14.15
CA PRO A 89 -20.37 -8.54 15.04
C PRO A 89 -20.96 -7.12 15.08
N GLY A 90 -20.22 -6.13 14.60
CA GLY A 90 -20.65 -4.73 14.56
C GLY A 90 -21.08 -4.25 13.17
N LEU A 91 -20.93 -5.06 12.11
CA LEU A 91 -21.27 -4.68 10.75
C LEU A 91 -22.80 -4.62 10.55
N GLU A 92 -23.25 -3.64 9.81
CA GLU A 92 -24.67 -3.44 9.46
C GLU A 92 -24.88 -3.56 7.95
N ALA A 93 -26.07 -3.99 7.54
CA ALA A 93 -26.43 -4.07 6.13
C ALA A 93 -26.39 -2.68 5.47
N GLY A 94 -25.88 -2.62 4.25
CA GLY A 94 -25.63 -1.38 3.51
C GLY A 94 -24.24 -0.78 3.71
N ALA A 95 -23.46 -1.26 4.68
CA ALA A 95 -22.11 -0.80 4.91
C ALA A 95 -21.16 -1.23 3.79
N THR A 96 -20.18 -0.39 3.50
CA THR A 96 -19.06 -0.69 2.60
C THR A 96 -17.83 -1.06 3.42
N VAL A 97 -17.23 -2.23 3.16
CA VAL A 97 -15.95 -2.67 3.73
C VAL A 97 -14.90 -2.61 2.64
N SER A 98 -13.82 -1.90 2.90
CA SER A 98 -12.65 -1.82 2.02
C SER A 98 -11.38 -2.06 2.83
N ASP A 99 -10.24 -2.18 2.13
CA ASP A 99 -8.94 -2.31 2.76
C ASP A 99 -7.91 -1.38 2.11
N VAL A 100 -6.69 -1.39 2.63
CA VAL A 100 -5.55 -0.62 2.09
C VAL A 100 -4.33 -1.49 1.79
N SER A 101 -4.50 -2.81 1.76
CA SER A 101 -3.40 -3.76 1.54
C SER A 101 -2.83 -3.67 0.12
N SER A 102 -1.57 -4.02 -0.02
CA SER A 102 -0.86 -4.05 -1.31
C SER A 102 -1.09 -5.33 -2.13
N VAL A 103 -2.02 -6.21 -1.70
CA VAL A 103 -2.43 -7.44 -2.38
C VAL A 103 -3.95 -7.48 -2.44
N LYS A 104 -4.53 -7.94 -3.55
CA LYS A 104 -5.99 -7.86 -3.74
C LYS A 104 -6.68 -9.20 -3.87
N SER A 105 -6.11 -10.19 -4.57
CA SER A 105 -6.76 -11.49 -4.77
C SER A 105 -7.07 -12.18 -3.43
N ALA A 106 -6.11 -12.21 -2.50
CA ALA A 106 -6.30 -12.78 -1.17
C ALA A 106 -7.37 -12.03 -0.36
N ILE A 107 -7.43 -10.71 -0.47
CA ILE A 107 -8.43 -9.90 0.23
C ILE A 107 -9.83 -10.10 -0.37
N ALA A 108 -9.95 -10.17 -1.69
CA ALA A 108 -11.21 -10.46 -2.37
C ALA A 108 -11.79 -11.82 -1.95
N GLU A 109 -10.94 -12.84 -1.79
CA GLU A 109 -11.31 -14.16 -1.28
C GLU A 109 -11.84 -14.08 0.17
N VAL A 110 -11.13 -13.36 1.06
CA VAL A 110 -11.55 -13.14 2.45
C VAL A 110 -12.91 -12.44 2.49
N PHE A 111 -13.09 -11.36 1.73
CA PHE A 111 -14.37 -10.63 1.67
C PHE A 111 -15.50 -11.50 1.13
N SER A 112 -15.25 -12.27 0.07
CA SER A 112 -16.26 -13.17 -0.50
C SER A 112 -16.73 -14.26 0.48
N ARG A 113 -15.85 -14.71 1.36
CA ARG A 113 -16.11 -15.79 2.31
C ARG A 113 -16.76 -15.31 3.61
N LEU A 114 -16.39 -14.15 4.10
CA LEU A 114 -16.74 -13.71 5.46
C LEU A 114 -17.80 -12.63 5.52
N LEU A 115 -17.92 -11.75 4.50
CA LEU A 115 -18.88 -10.66 4.58
C LEU A 115 -20.31 -11.16 4.52
N PRO A 116 -21.18 -10.71 5.43
CA PRO A 116 -22.59 -11.08 5.42
C PRO A 116 -23.33 -10.46 4.22
N GLU A 117 -24.47 -11.06 3.88
CA GLU A 117 -25.34 -10.52 2.85
C GLU A 117 -25.76 -9.07 3.17
N GLY A 118 -25.78 -8.22 2.15
CA GLY A 118 -26.09 -6.79 2.29
C GLY A 118 -24.89 -5.91 2.66
N VAL A 119 -23.71 -6.46 2.93
CA VAL A 119 -22.47 -5.69 3.11
C VAL A 119 -21.64 -5.72 1.82
N PHE A 120 -21.11 -4.57 1.41
CA PHE A 120 -20.39 -4.40 0.15
C PHE A 120 -18.88 -4.46 0.38
N GLY A 121 -18.25 -5.59 0.01
CA GLY A 121 -16.79 -5.74 0.05
C GLY A 121 -16.15 -5.19 -1.22
N ILE A 122 -15.34 -4.14 -1.11
CA ILE A 122 -14.64 -3.51 -2.24
C ILE A 122 -13.17 -3.37 -1.86
N PRO A 123 -12.31 -4.32 -2.27
CA PRO A 123 -10.90 -4.21 -1.95
C PRO A 123 -10.26 -2.98 -2.57
N GLY A 124 -9.37 -2.32 -1.83
CA GLY A 124 -8.70 -1.10 -2.25
C GLY A 124 -7.20 -1.13 -1.93
N HIS A 125 -6.42 -0.35 -2.67
CA HIS A 125 -4.99 -0.19 -2.44
C HIS A 125 -4.56 1.24 -2.79
N PRO A 126 -4.37 2.13 -1.81
CA PRO A 126 -3.71 3.41 -2.03
C PRO A 126 -2.21 3.17 -2.26
N ILE A 127 -1.71 3.58 -3.44
CA ILE A 127 -0.29 3.50 -3.79
C ILE A 127 0.45 4.66 -3.11
N ALA A 128 0.47 4.61 -1.81
CA ALA A 128 1.04 5.65 -0.95
C ALA A 128 1.62 5.01 0.31
N GLY A 129 2.66 5.62 0.85
CA GLY A 129 3.31 5.14 2.07
C GLY A 129 4.77 5.55 2.14
N SER A 130 5.38 5.23 3.27
CA SER A 130 6.81 5.38 3.53
C SER A 130 7.33 4.15 4.28
N GLU A 131 8.63 4.11 4.52
CA GLU A 131 9.27 3.09 5.36
C GLU A 131 8.98 3.26 6.86
N GLN A 132 8.31 4.34 7.26
CA GLN A 132 7.94 4.62 8.65
C GLN A 132 6.68 3.86 9.08
N SER A 133 6.48 3.72 10.38
CA SER A 133 5.37 2.99 10.97
C SER A 133 4.72 3.77 12.11
N GLY A 134 3.48 3.40 12.45
CA GLY A 134 2.74 3.95 13.58
C GLY A 134 2.01 5.27 13.27
N PRO A 135 1.15 5.74 14.21
CA PRO A 135 0.30 6.92 14.03
C PRO A 135 1.09 8.23 13.87
N ASP A 136 2.28 8.32 14.45
CA ASP A 136 3.14 9.50 14.36
C ASP A 136 3.60 9.79 12.93
N ALA A 137 3.74 8.75 12.11
CA ALA A 137 4.11 8.87 10.70
C ALA A 137 2.92 9.15 9.78
N SER A 138 1.71 9.33 10.33
CA SER A 138 0.51 9.59 9.54
C SER A 138 0.49 11.02 9.00
N ASP A 139 0.03 11.16 7.75
CA ASP A 139 -0.10 12.44 7.05
C ASP A 139 -1.49 12.55 6.41
N GLY A 140 -2.22 13.63 6.71
CA GLY A 140 -3.53 13.91 6.11
C GLY A 140 -3.49 14.23 4.62
N HIS A 141 -2.32 14.50 4.07
CA HIS A 141 -2.08 14.78 2.64
C HIS A 141 -1.42 13.60 1.91
N LEU A 142 -1.31 12.44 2.56
CA LEU A 142 -0.59 11.27 2.04
C LEU A 142 -1.08 10.82 0.65
N PHE A 143 -2.37 10.97 0.39
CA PHE A 143 -3.02 10.46 -0.82
C PHE A 143 -3.11 11.47 -1.97
N GLU A 144 -2.77 12.75 -1.73
CA GLU A 144 -2.84 13.79 -2.75
C GLU A 144 -1.95 13.50 -3.95
N GLY A 145 -2.58 13.46 -5.14
CA GLY A 145 -1.90 13.15 -6.39
C GLY A 145 -1.38 11.71 -6.50
N ARG A 146 -1.75 10.83 -5.55
CA ARG A 146 -1.39 9.40 -5.57
C ARG A 146 -2.52 8.58 -6.18
N TRP A 147 -2.17 7.40 -6.67
CA TRP A 147 -3.16 6.45 -7.17
C TRP A 147 -3.77 5.66 -6.02
N THR A 148 -5.07 5.44 -6.09
CA THR A 148 -5.77 4.40 -5.31
C THR A 148 -6.43 3.45 -6.30
N ILE A 149 -6.10 2.17 -6.19
CA ILE A 149 -6.66 1.13 -7.04
C ILE A 149 -7.80 0.46 -6.28
N LEU A 150 -8.97 0.37 -6.90
CA LEU A 150 -10.10 -0.43 -6.40
C LEU A 150 -10.26 -1.67 -7.27
N THR A 151 -10.53 -2.80 -6.63
CA THR A 151 -10.75 -4.08 -7.35
C THR A 151 -12.12 -4.66 -6.99
N PRO A 152 -13.21 -4.01 -7.46
CA PRO A 152 -14.56 -4.48 -7.18
C PRO A 152 -14.82 -5.82 -7.90
N GLN A 153 -15.57 -6.71 -7.24
CA GLN A 153 -16.03 -7.95 -7.84
C GLN A 153 -17.03 -7.65 -8.97
N PRO A 154 -17.01 -8.40 -10.07
CA PRO A 154 -17.97 -8.24 -11.16
C PRO A 154 -19.36 -8.70 -10.68
N ARG A 155 -20.16 -7.80 -10.15
CA ARG A 155 -21.56 -8.02 -9.74
C ARG A 155 -22.46 -7.14 -10.60
N GLY A 156 -23.53 -7.74 -11.16
CA GLY A 156 -24.56 -6.98 -11.89
C GLY A 156 -25.58 -6.28 -11.00
N ASP A 157 -25.21 -5.92 -9.77
CA ASP A 157 -26.03 -5.36 -8.72
C ASP A 157 -25.86 -3.84 -8.69
N GLU A 158 -26.98 -3.11 -8.83
CA GLU A 158 -26.99 -1.63 -8.85
C GLU A 158 -26.54 -1.05 -7.50
N ALA A 159 -26.93 -1.67 -6.38
CA ALA A 159 -26.51 -1.22 -5.05
C ALA A 159 -25.01 -1.36 -4.83
N TYR A 160 -24.42 -2.47 -5.31
CA TYR A 160 -22.97 -2.65 -5.27
C TYR A 160 -22.23 -1.64 -6.15
N SER A 161 -22.75 -1.37 -7.36
CA SER A 161 -22.19 -0.36 -8.25
C SER A 161 -22.22 1.04 -7.62
N ALA A 162 -23.33 1.39 -6.95
CA ALA A 162 -23.44 2.64 -6.21
C ALA A 162 -22.44 2.73 -5.04
N ALA A 163 -22.19 1.61 -4.33
CA ALA A 163 -21.17 1.54 -3.29
C ALA A 163 -19.75 1.75 -3.84
N VAL A 164 -19.43 1.16 -5.01
CA VAL A 164 -18.14 1.38 -5.71
C VAL A 164 -17.98 2.86 -6.09
N GLU A 165 -19.02 3.49 -6.64
CA GLU A 165 -18.97 4.91 -6.99
C GLU A 165 -18.82 5.81 -5.75
N ARG A 166 -19.51 5.47 -4.65
CA ARG A 166 -19.39 6.20 -3.38
C ARG A 166 -17.99 6.11 -2.81
N LEU A 167 -17.38 4.92 -2.79
CA LEU A 167 -16.00 4.71 -2.36
C LEU A 167 -14.99 5.42 -3.28
N THR A 168 -15.25 5.44 -4.59
CA THR A 168 -14.45 6.18 -5.56
C THR A 168 -14.47 7.68 -5.26
N ARG A 169 -15.63 8.26 -4.97
CA ARG A 169 -15.75 9.67 -4.57
C ARG A 169 -14.99 9.95 -3.27
N PHE A 170 -15.05 9.04 -2.30
CA PHE A 170 -14.32 9.16 -1.05
C PHE A 170 -12.82 9.30 -1.30
N TRP A 171 -12.21 8.37 -2.03
CA TRP A 171 -10.78 8.44 -2.30
C TRP A 171 -10.39 9.69 -3.12
N ARG A 172 -11.24 10.11 -4.04
CA ARG A 172 -11.04 11.37 -4.80
C ARG A 172 -11.11 12.59 -3.90
N ALA A 173 -12.00 12.62 -2.92
CA ALA A 173 -12.07 13.70 -1.93
C ALA A 173 -10.79 13.76 -1.08
N LEU A 174 -10.13 12.65 -0.83
CA LEU A 174 -8.83 12.59 -0.16
C LEU A 174 -7.66 13.01 -1.08
N GLY A 175 -7.94 13.47 -2.30
CA GLY A 175 -6.95 13.92 -3.29
C GLY A 175 -6.34 12.81 -4.16
N ALA A 176 -6.81 11.57 -4.04
CA ALA A 176 -6.30 10.45 -4.83
C ALA A 176 -6.85 10.44 -6.26
N GLN A 177 -6.06 9.91 -7.19
CA GLN A 177 -6.51 9.45 -8.49
C GLN A 177 -7.00 8.01 -8.34
N VAL A 178 -8.23 7.71 -8.80
CA VAL A 178 -8.80 6.38 -8.60
C VAL A 178 -8.84 5.62 -9.92
N GLU A 179 -8.28 4.42 -9.91
CA GLU A 179 -8.33 3.45 -11.00
C GLU A 179 -9.08 2.20 -10.54
N VAL A 180 -9.79 1.56 -11.47
CA VAL A 180 -10.51 0.31 -11.23
C VAL A 180 -9.94 -0.77 -12.12
N MET A 181 -9.55 -1.91 -11.53
CA MET A 181 -9.04 -3.05 -12.29
C MET A 181 -9.39 -4.37 -11.62
N ASP A 182 -9.13 -5.47 -12.32
CA ASP A 182 -9.25 -6.83 -11.80
C ASP A 182 -8.18 -7.12 -10.73
N GLU A 183 -8.53 -7.90 -9.69
CA GLU A 183 -7.63 -8.18 -8.56
C GLU A 183 -6.36 -8.96 -8.97
N ARG A 184 -6.47 -9.89 -9.93
CA ARG A 184 -5.30 -10.66 -10.41
C ARG A 184 -4.39 -9.80 -11.25
N HIS A 185 -4.99 -8.92 -12.07
CA HIS A 185 -4.22 -7.94 -12.84
C HIS A 185 -3.48 -6.98 -11.92
N HIS A 186 -4.15 -6.48 -10.87
CA HIS A 186 -3.53 -5.68 -9.82
C HIS A 186 -2.31 -6.40 -9.23
N ASP A 187 -2.49 -7.65 -8.77
CA ASP A 187 -1.45 -8.41 -8.08
C ASP A 187 -0.25 -8.68 -9.00
N LEU A 188 -0.46 -8.91 -10.29
CA LEU A 188 0.60 -9.07 -11.28
C LEU A 188 1.36 -7.75 -11.52
N VAL A 189 0.64 -6.63 -11.69
CA VAL A 189 1.25 -5.30 -11.86
C VAL A 189 2.11 -4.94 -10.65
N LEU A 190 1.60 -5.16 -9.44
CA LEU A 190 2.33 -4.86 -8.20
C LEU A 190 3.47 -5.84 -7.95
N ALA A 191 3.37 -7.09 -8.41
CA ALA A 191 4.49 -8.03 -8.36
C ALA A 191 5.71 -7.49 -9.14
N VAL A 192 5.48 -6.86 -10.30
CA VAL A 192 6.53 -6.26 -11.14
C VAL A 192 7.02 -4.93 -10.59
N THR A 193 6.10 -4.04 -10.24
CA THR A 193 6.42 -2.62 -9.98
C THR A 193 6.81 -2.33 -8.54
N SER A 194 6.44 -3.21 -7.60
CA SER A 194 6.64 -3.03 -6.16
C SER A 194 7.30 -4.23 -5.50
N HIS A 195 6.71 -5.44 -5.60
CA HIS A 195 7.13 -6.57 -4.79
C HIS A 195 8.51 -7.09 -5.19
N LEU A 196 8.75 -7.34 -6.49
CA LEU A 196 10.06 -7.77 -6.97
C LEU A 196 11.19 -6.76 -6.64
N PRO A 197 11.03 -5.44 -6.85
CA PRO A 197 12.02 -4.44 -6.41
C PRO A 197 12.38 -4.54 -4.93
N HIS A 198 11.40 -4.72 -4.04
CA HIS A 198 11.68 -4.88 -2.60
C HIS A 198 12.41 -6.19 -2.30
N LEU A 199 12.01 -7.30 -2.93
CA LEU A 199 12.70 -8.59 -2.78
C LEU A 199 14.16 -8.49 -3.18
N ILE A 200 14.45 -7.83 -4.31
CA ILE A 200 15.80 -7.61 -4.78
C ILE A 200 16.58 -6.70 -3.83
N ALA A 201 15.95 -5.63 -3.30
CA ALA A 201 16.60 -4.73 -2.36
C ALA A 201 16.97 -5.45 -1.06
N TYR A 202 16.10 -6.25 -0.47
CA TYR A 202 16.42 -7.08 0.69
C TYR A 202 17.55 -8.07 0.39
N ASN A 203 17.48 -8.75 -0.78
CA ASN A 203 18.47 -9.75 -1.16
C ASN A 203 19.86 -9.13 -1.37
N ILE A 204 19.97 -8.01 -2.08
CA ILE A 204 21.29 -7.38 -2.36
C ILE A 204 21.93 -6.83 -1.08
N VAL A 205 21.15 -6.36 -0.11
CA VAL A 205 21.66 -5.96 1.21
C VAL A 205 22.23 -7.16 1.95
N GLY A 206 21.51 -8.30 1.97
CA GLY A 206 21.99 -9.55 2.55
C GLY A 206 23.28 -10.01 1.89
N THR A 207 23.32 -10.06 0.55
CA THR A 207 24.52 -10.44 -0.21
C THR A 207 25.72 -9.53 0.12
N ALA A 208 25.48 -8.22 0.24
CA ALA A 208 26.54 -7.27 0.60
C ALA A 208 27.05 -7.51 2.02
N ALA A 209 26.16 -7.77 2.98
CA ALA A 209 26.51 -8.05 4.37
C ALA A 209 27.32 -9.37 4.51
N ASP A 210 26.90 -10.42 3.80
CA ASP A 210 27.62 -11.71 3.81
C ASP A 210 29.04 -11.58 3.26
N LEU A 211 29.25 -10.72 2.27
CA LEU A 211 30.57 -10.43 1.69
C LEU A 211 31.42 -9.49 2.55
N GLU A 212 30.81 -8.75 3.49
CA GLU A 212 31.53 -7.78 4.33
C GLU A 212 32.60 -8.44 5.21
N GLN A 213 32.37 -9.66 5.65
CA GLN A 213 33.34 -10.45 6.40
C GLN A 213 34.61 -10.75 5.54
N VAL A 214 34.43 -10.89 4.24
CA VAL A 214 35.51 -11.13 3.28
C VAL A 214 36.24 -9.83 2.89
N THR A 215 35.48 -8.72 2.79
CA THR A 215 35.95 -7.41 2.34
C THR A 215 36.40 -6.49 3.49
N ARG A 216 36.45 -6.99 4.74
CA ARG A 216 36.89 -6.27 5.94
C ARG A 216 36.12 -4.97 6.23
N GLY A 217 34.81 -4.95 6.01
CA GLY A 217 33.97 -3.78 6.29
C GLY A 217 33.99 -2.69 5.21
N GLU A 218 34.48 -2.99 4.02
CA GLU A 218 34.62 -2.01 2.94
C GLU A 218 33.31 -1.86 2.11
N VAL A 219 32.45 -2.88 2.07
CA VAL A 219 31.22 -2.87 1.26
C VAL A 219 30.27 -1.77 1.74
N ILE A 220 29.97 -1.69 3.02
CA ILE A 220 29.11 -0.64 3.59
C ILE A 220 29.81 0.71 3.51
N LYS A 221 31.12 0.78 3.83
CA LYS A 221 31.90 2.02 3.82
C LYS A 221 31.90 2.73 2.46
N TYR A 222 31.99 1.94 1.38
CA TYR A 222 32.03 2.47 0.01
C TYR A 222 30.68 2.45 -0.69
N SER A 223 29.58 2.17 0.05
CA SER A 223 28.21 2.25 -0.49
C SER A 223 27.91 3.68 -0.95
N ALA A 224 27.99 3.90 -2.25
CA ALA A 224 27.70 5.17 -2.89
C ALA A 224 26.18 5.34 -3.12
N GLY A 225 25.78 6.50 -3.65
CA GLY A 225 24.39 6.88 -3.85
C GLY A 225 23.53 5.80 -4.51
N GLY A 226 24.02 5.14 -5.57
CA GLY A 226 23.23 4.11 -6.27
C GLY A 226 22.85 2.90 -5.41
N PHE A 227 23.76 2.38 -4.56
CA PHE A 227 23.43 1.32 -3.61
C PHE A 227 22.44 1.79 -2.57
N ARG A 228 22.72 2.94 -1.95
CA ARG A 228 21.90 3.53 -0.90
C ARG A 228 20.49 3.85 -1.38
N ASP A 229 20.36 4.47 -2.55
CA ASP A 229 19.06 4.86 -3.11
C ASP A 229 18.22 3.63 -3.49
N PHE A 230 18.83 2.63 -4.12
CA PHE A 230 18.16 1.40 -4.50
C PHE A 230 17.76 0.55 -3.28
N THR A 231 18.61 0.46 -2.26
CA THR A 231 18.38 -0.38 -1.08
C THR A 231 17.58 0.32 0.02
N ARG A 232 17.25 1.60 -0.11
CA ARG A 232 16.46 2.35 0.88
C ARG A 232 15.17 1.62 1.25
N ILE A 233 14.49 1.02 0.27
CA ILE A 233 13.24 0.28 0.46
C ILE A 233 13.40 -1.00 1.30
N ALA A 234 14.60 -1.53 1.45
CA ALA A 234 14.89 -2.65 2.35
C ALA A 234 14.85 -2.28 3.85
N ALA A 235 14.71 -0.99 4.18
CA ALA A 235 14.46 -0.55 5.56
C ALA A 235 12.99 -0.63 5.99
N SER A 236 12.11 -1.06 5.10
CA SER A 236 10.67 -1.23 5.37
C SER A 236 10.38 -2.36 6.36
N ASN A 237 9.18 -2.32 6.98
CA ASN A 237 8.76 -3.29 7.98
C ASN A 237 8.82 -4.75 7.47
N PRO A 238 9.59 -5.64 8.10
CA PRO A 238 9.78 -7.01 7.61
C PRO A 238 8.53 -7.89 7.74
N VAL A 239 7.66 -7.64 8.70
CA VAL A 239 6.40 -8.38 8.88
C VAL A 239 5.47 -8.09 7.71
N MET A 240 5.29 -6.81 7.36
CA MET A 240 4.47 -6.39 6.23
C MET A 240 4.96 -7.03 4.93
N TRP A 241 6.27 -6.99 4.64
CA TRP A 241 6.81 -7.54 3.39
C TRP A 241 6.76 -9.06 3.34
N ARG A 242 7.01 -9.75 4.46
CA ARG A 242 6.75 -11.19 4.56
C ARG A 242 5.32 -11.51 4.12
N ASP A 243 4.36 -10.79 4.68
CA ASP A 243 2.94 -11.01 4.43
C ASP A 243 2.57 -10.72 2.98
N VAL A 244 3.09 -9.65 2.39
CA VAL A 244 2.92 -9.32 0.96
C VAL A 244 3.42 -10.46 0.06
N PHE A 245 4.64 -10.96 0.30
CA PHE A 245 5.20 -12.03 -0.52
C PHE A 245 4.42 -13.34 -0.39
N LEU A 246 3.91 -13.65 0.80
CA LEU A 246 3.12 -14.86 1.01
C LEU A 246 1.70 -14.74 0.45
N ALA A 247 1.07 -13.57 0.56
CA ALA A 247 -0.28 -13.33 0.06
C ALA A 247 -0.32 -13.19 -1.48
N ASN A 248 0.74 -12.65 -2.11
CA ASN A 248 0.87 -12.54 -3.57
C ASN A 248 1.87 -13.56 -4.15
N ARG A 249 1.94 -14.75 -3.54
CA ARG A 249 2.97 -15.74 -3.83
C ARG A 249 3.03 -16.16 -5.30
N GLU A 250 1.90 -16.37 -5.94
CA GLU A 250 1.84 -16.88 -7.32
C GLU A 250 2.42 -15.86 -8.30
N ALA A 251 1.94 -14.63 -8.28
CA ALA A 251 2.44 -13.58 -9.16
C ALA A 251 3.91 -13.24 -8.87
N VAL A 252 4.31 -13.17 -7.59
CA VAL A 252 5.70 -12.92 -7.21
C VAL A 252 6.63 -14.01 -7.74
N LEU A 253 6.26 -15.30 -7.61
CA LEU A 253 7.10 -16.42 -8.12
C LEU A 253 7.17 -16.42 -9.64
N GLU A 254 6.10 -16.11 -10.35
CA GLU A 254 6.10 -15.99 -11.81
C GLU A 254 7.11 -14.91 -12.26
N ILE A 255 7.01 -13.71 -11.68
CA ILE A 255 7.88 -12.59 -12.07
C ILE A 255 9.33 -12.82 -11.63
N LEU A 256 9.55 -13.40 -10.44
CA LEU A 256 10.88 -13.78 -9.97
C LEU A 256 11.54 -14.82 -10.90
N GLY A 257 10.77 -15.78 -11.40
CA GLY A 257 11.23 -16.75 -12.39
C GLY A 257 11.78 -16.07 -13.65
N ARG A 258 10.98 -15.19 -14.26
CA ARG A 258 11.38 -14.39 -15.44
C ARG A 258 12.61 -13.53 -15.16
N PHE A 259 12.62 -12.83 -14.03
CA PHE A 259 13.78 -12.01 -13.63
C PHE A 259 15.06 -12.85 -13.45
N THR A 260 14.94 -14.05 -12.90
CA THR A 260 16.07 -14.98 -12.74
C THR A 260 16.62 -15.45 -14.09
N GLU A 261 15.75 -15.73 -15.06
CA GLU A 261 16.14 -16.07 -16.43
C GLU A 261 16.90 -14.91 -17.10
N ASP A 262 16.40 -13.68 -16.94
CA ASP A 262 17.06 -12.48 -17.45
C ASP A 262 18.44 -12.26 -16.80
N LEU A 263 18.57 -12.45 -15.49
CA LEU A 263 19.85 -12.39 -14.78
C LEU A 263 20.84 -13.46 -15.27
N GLN A 264 20.37 -14.68 -15.54
CA GLN A 264 21.22 -15.74 -16.11
C GLN A 264 21.69 -15.39 -17.52
N ALA A 265 20.86 -14.77 -18.34
CA ALA A 265 21.23 -14.30 -19.67
C ALA A 265 22.29 -13.19 -19.59
N LEU A 266 22.13 -12.22 -18.68
CA LEU A 266 23.11 -11.17 -18.40
C LEU A 266 24.45 -11.77 -17.88
N SER A 267 24.37 -12.70 -16.93
CA SER A 267 25.56 -13.40 -16.41
C SER A 267 26.33 -14.10 -17.51
N ARG A 268 25.62 -14.72 -18.47
CA ARG A 268 26.24 -15.34 -19.64
C ARG A 268 26.94 -14.32 -20.55
N ALA A 269 26.21 -13.23 -20.86
CA ALA A 269 26.76 -12.17 -21.72
C ALA A 269 28.05 -11.55 -21.13
N ILE A 270 28.06 -11.31 -19.81
CA ILE A 270 29.24 -10.82 -19.09
C ILE A 270 30.40 -11.84 -19.18
N ARG A 271 30.09 -13.11 -18.88
CA ARG A 271 31.12 -14.19 -18.91
C ARG A 271 31.79 -14.35 -20.26
N TRP A 272 31.03 -14.19 -21.34
CA TRP A 272 31.52 -14.37 -22.70
C TRP A 272 31.98 -13.07 -23.38
N GLY A 273 31.91 -11.93 -22.67
CA GLY A 273 32.33 -10.64 -23.20
C GLY A 273 31.45 -10.12 -24.33
N GLU A 274 30.15 -10.46 -24.34
CA GLU A 274 29.21 -10.08 -25.38
C GLU A 274 28.72 -8.62 -25.19
N GLY A 275 29.68 -7.68 -25.39
CA GLY A 275 29.49 -6.25 -25.12
C GLY A 275 28.30 -5.63 -25.89
N ASP A 276 28.11 -6.02 -27.14
CA ASP A 276 27.02 -5.47 -27.98
C ASP A 276 25.64 -5.83 -27.43
N LYS A 277 25.46 -7.07 -26.92
CA LYS A 277 24.20 -7.49 -26.29
C LYS A 277 23.90 -6.66 -25.03
N LEU A 278 24.91 -6.42 -24.22
CA LEU A 278 24.78 -5.58 -23.01
C LEU A 278 24.43 -4.14 -23.39
N PHE A 279 25.11 -3.59 -24.40
CA PHE A 279 24.86 -2.24 -24.88
C PHE A 279 23.43 -2.07 -25.42
N GLU A 280 22.96 -3.00 -26.24
CA GLU A 280 21.60 -2.98 -26.79
C GLU A 280 20.55 -3.04 -25.68
N LEU A 281 20.69 -3.97 -24.72
CA LEU A 281 19.79 -4.10 -23.58
C LEU A 281 19.75 -2.82 -22.74
N PHE A 282 20.92 -2.28 -22.37
CA PHE A 282 21.00 -1.08 -21.55
C PHE A 282 20.48 0.17 -22.28
N THR A 283 20.68 0.25 -23.57
CA THR A 283 20.14 1.34 -24.41
C THR A 283 18.61 1.29 -24.44
N ARG A 284 18.03 0.11 -24.64
CA ARG A 284 16.59 -0.10 -24.63
C ARG A 284 15.99 0.25 -23.25
N THR A 285 16.53 -0.29 -22.18
CA THR A 285 16.00 -0.09 -20.81
C THR A 285 16.16 1.37 -20.36
N ARG A 286 17.25 2.04 -20.75
CA ARG A 286 17.43 3.48 -20.54
C ARG A 286 16.35 4.31 -21.24
N GLY A 287 15.97 3.92 -22.47
CA GLY A 287 14.88 4.57 -23.19
C GLY A 287 13.54 4.45 -22.44
N ILE A 288 13.21 3.23 -22.00
CA ILE A 288 12.00 2.95 -21.21
C ILE A 288 12.00 3.77 -19.91
N ARG A 289 13.13 3.80 -19.16
CA ARG A 289 13.24 4.56 -17.92
C ARG A 289 13.00 6.07 -18.13
N ARG A 290 13.49 6.62 -19.24
CA ARG A 290 13.24 8.01 -19.59
C ARG A 290 11.77 8.29 -19.85
N SER A 291 11.06 7.42 -20.56
CA SER A 291 9.62 7.61 -20.81
C SER A 291 8.78 7.58 -19.51
N VAL A 292 9.21 6.86 -18.47
CA VAL A 292 8.57 6.89 -17.14
C VAL A 292 8.72 8.27 -16.48
N ILE A 293 9.90 8.89 -16.62
CA ILE A 293 10.14 10.27 -16.13
C ILE A 293 9.27 11.28 -16.91
N ASP A 294 9.25 11.16 -18.24
CA ASP A 294 8.49 12.04 -19.11
C ASP A 294 6.97 11.94 -18.86
N ALA A 295 6.49 10.79 -18.38
CA ALA A 295 5.12 10.57 -17.95
C ALA A 295 4.77 11.24 -16.59
N GLY A 296 5.70 11.98 -15.98
CA GLY A 296 5.47 12.72 -14.74
C GLY A 296 5.37 11.87 -13.48
N GLN A 297 5.75 10.58 -13.54
CA GLN A 297 5.73 9.69 -12.38
C GLN A 297 6.93 9.90 -11.45
N GLU A 298 7.84 10.77 -11.81
CA GLU A 298 9.00 11.14 -11.01
C GLU A 298 9.17 12.66 -11.03
N THR A 299 9.40 13.27 -9.87
CA THR A 299 9.73 14.68 -9.81
C THR A 299 11.25 14.87 -10.01
N PRO A 300 11.70 15.93 -10.71
CA PRO A 300 13.13 16.21 -10.86
C PRO A 300 13.81 16.68 -9.57
N LEU A 301 13.08 16.76 -8.46
CA LEU A 301 13.61 17.18 -7.17
C LEU A 301 14.48 16.07 -6.58
N PRO A 302 15.63 16.42 -5.95
CA PRO A 302 16.35 15.51 -5.08
C PRO A 302 15.35 14.92 -4.07
N ASN A 303 15.44 13.65 -3.73
CA ASN A 303 14.50 12.93 -2.86
C ASN A 303 13.12 12.62 -3.50
N PHE A 304 13.01 12.65 -4.83
CA PHE A 304 11.78 12.29 -5.55
C PHE A 304 10.54 13.07 -5.09
N GLY A 305 10.71 14.32 -4.66
CA GLY A 305 9.61 15.19 -4.21
C GLY A 305 9.00 14.79 -2.85
N ARG A 306 9.68 13.99 -2.04
CA ARG A 306 9.20 13.52 -0.74
C ARG A 306 9.47 14.48 0.41
N ASP A 307 10.46 15.38 0.29
CA ASP A 307 10.65 16.46 1.23
C ASP A 307 9.72 17.61 0.84
N ARG A 308 8.47 17.56 1.28
CA ARG A 308 7.67 18.79 1.35
C ARG A 308 8.33 19.65 2.46
N VAL A 309 9.00 20.71 2.06
CA VAL A 309 9.31 21.81 2.98
C VAL A 309 7.94 22.29 3.49
N PRO A 310 7.66 22.27 4.80
CA PRO A 310 6.44 22.85 5.30
C PRO A 310 6.38 24.30 4.84
N PRO A 311 5.20 24.82 4.45
CA PRO A 311 5.08 26.23 4.12
C PRO A 311 5.63 27.04 5.31
N SER A 312 6.58 27.92 5.03
CA SER A 312 7.06 28.89 6.01
C SER A 312 5.87 29.77 6.41
N ASP A 313 5.56 29.82 7.69
CA ASP A 313 4.55 30.68 8.31
C ASP A 313 4.59 32.12 7.78
#